data_01848b0a44a59af88ba7454098d747e5
#
_entry.id   01848b0a44a59af88ba7454098d747e5
#
_cell.length_a   1.000
_cell.length_b   1.000
_cell.length_c   1.000
_cell.angle_alpha   90.00
_cell.angle_beta   90.00
_cell.angle_gamma   90.00
#
_symmetry.space_group_name_H-M   'P 1'
#
loop_
_entity.id
_entity.type
_entity.pdbx_description
1 polymer ?
#
loop_
_entity_poly.entity_id
_entity_poly.type
_entity_poly.pdbx_seq_one_letter_code
_entity_poly.pdbx_strand_id
1 'polypeptide(L)'
;MNLAHLLHRQARQAPHRPAILEADRLHASYDQWAERSARLGAALRAQGLQAGERVVLFMRNHPRYLEFMFGCWWAGLVVVPVNNKLHLREVQWIVDNAQARWAFVTRDLVSQAHDLSGLDGVTDADSPQADAMLGDADRLMAVTPRAGEDTAWLFYTSGTTGRPKGVQITHRNLMTMGLGYFADVDAVSPDDAIVYAAPMSHGAGIYAVPHLMAGARHVVPASGGFDAAELFALGLQTGPMSLFAAPTIVKRLVDEAAAAGYSPQRCAQSFKTIVYGGAPMYTADIQRALRVMGPLFVQIYGQGESPMTGTVLSRRHLSDLHHPRHHERIASVGVAQTPVRIRVADA
;
A
#
# COMPACT_ATOMS: atom_id res chain seq x y z
N MET A 1 -9.20 16.55 -8.39
CA MET A 1 -8.78 15.17 -8.79
C MET A 1 -8.83 14.30 -7.55
N ASN A 2 -9.90 13.52 -7.37
CA ASN A 2 -10.02 12.61 -6.23
C ASN A 2 -9.63 11.18 -6.66
N LEU A 3 -8.76 10.50 -5.91
CA LEU A 3 -8.30 9.14 -6.22
C LEU A 3 -9.43 8.09 -6.25
N ALA A 4 -10.54 8.33 -5.54
CA ALA A 4 -11.71 7.46 -5.62
C ALA A 4 -12.31 7.34 -7.04
N HIS A 5 -12.03 8.31 -7.93
CA HIS A 5 -12.41 8.19 -9.34
C HIS A 5 -11.70 7.04 -10.07
N LEU A 6 -10.53 6.59 -9.59
CA LEU A 6 -9.86 5.41 -10.16
C LEU A 6 -10.70 4.16 -9.92
N LEU A 7 -11.19 3.98 -8.68
CA LEU A 7 -12.07 2.87 -8.35
C LEU A 7 -13.41 2.95 -9.09
N HIS A 8 -14.03 4.14 -9.12
CA HIS A 8 -15.27 4.34 -9.86
C HIS A 8 -15.12 4.01 -11.35
N ARG A 9 -13.97 4.36 -11.96
CA ARG A 9 -13.66 4.01 -13.35
C ARG A 9 -13.58 2.49 -13.55
N GLN A 10 -12.84 1.78 -12.70
CA GLN A 10 -12.69 0.33 -12.81
C GLN A 10 -14.03 -0.40 -12.60
N ALA A 11 -14.83 0.03 -11.64
CA ALA A 11 -16.16 -0.52 -11.41
C ALA A 11 -17.10 -0.37 -12.63
N ARG A 12 -16.91 0.67 -13.44
CA ARG A 12 -17.68 0.85 -14.68
C ARG A 12 -17.14 0.07 -15.86
N GLN A 13 -15.81 -0.10 -15.96
CA GLN A 13 -15.15 -0.77 -17.06
C GLN A 13 -15.18 -2.29 -16.94
N ALA A 14 -15.05 -2.80 -15.73
CA ALA A 14 -14.95 -4.24 -15.44
C ALA A 14 -15.61 -4.58 -14.08
N PRO A 15 -16.94 -4.37 -13.93
CA PRO A 15 -17.65 -4.45 -12.65
C PRO A 15 -17.41 -5.78 -11.93
N HIS A 16 -17.52 -6.90 -12.62
CA HIS A 16 -17.48 -8.24 -12.03
C HIS A 16 -16.06 -8.83 -11.92
N ARG A 17 -15.03 -8.06 -12.34
CA ARG A 17 -13.64 -8.52 -12.19
C ARG A 17 -13.29 -8.61 -10.70
N PRO A 18 -12.62 -9.72 -10.25
CA PRO A 18 -12.07 -9.82 -8.90
C PRO A 18 -11.16 -8.63 -8.58
N ALA A 19 -11.43 -7.93 -7.48
CA ALA A 19 -10.68 -6.76 -7.08
C ALA A 19 -9.90 -7.00 -5.79
N ILE A 20 -10.57 -7.46 -4.73
CA ILE A 20 -9.95 -7.74 -3.44
C ILE A 20 -10.11 -9.23 -3.15
N LEU A 21 -9.01 -9.89 -2.80
CA LEU A 21 -8.95 -11.26 -2.35
C LEU A 21 -8.44 -11.34 -0.91
N GLU A 22 -9.00 -12.22 -0.11
CA GLU A 22 -8.44 -12.69 1.14
C GLU A 22 -7.85 -14.07 0.90
N ALA A 23 -6.54 -14.18 0.94
CA ALA A 23 -5.83 -15.32 0.38
C ALA A 23 -6.25 -15.57 -1.09
N ASP A 24 -6.78 -16.75 -1.41
CA ASP A 24 -7.30 -17.14 -2.73
C ASP A 24 -8.80 -16.90 -2.89
N ARG A 25 -9.50 -16.45 -1.82
CA ARG A 25 -10.96 -16.25 -1.83
C ARG A 25 -11.32 -14.82 -2.27
N LEU A 26 -12.32 -14.72 -3.12
CA LEU A 26 -12.88 -13.42 -3.49
C LEU A 26 -13.55 -12.76 -2.28
N HIS A 27 -13.05 -11.57 -1.92
CA HIS A 27 -13.67 -10.69 -0.92
C HIS A 27 -14.61 -9.67 -1.59
N ALA A 28 -14.18 -9.06 -2.69
CA ALA A 28 -14.98 -8.10 -3.45
C ALA A 28 -14.55 -8.04 -4.92
N SER A 29 -15.54 -7.91 -5.82
CA SER A 29 -15.35 -7.45 -7.19
C SER A 29 -15.21 -5.93 -7.23
N TYR A 30 -14.86 -5.35 -8.39
CA TYR A 30 -14.68 -3.90 -8.52
C TYR A 30 -15.97 -3.10 -8.28
N ASP A 31 -17.12 -3.62 -8.70
CA ASP A 31 -18.43 -3.00 -8.43
C ASP A 31 -18.78 -3.07 -6.93
N GLN A 32 -18.58 -4.23 -6.29
CA GLN A 32 -18.80 -4.38 -4.85
C GLN A 32 -17.88 -3.46 -4.03
N TRP A 33 -16.58 -3.38 -4.38
CA TRP A 33 -15.67 -2.47 -3.70
C TRP A 33 -16.09 -1.00 -3.86
N ALA A 34 -16.46 -0.57 -5.06
CA ALA A 34 -16.92 0.80 -5.31
C ALA A 34 -18.22 1.11 -4.58
N GLU A 35 -19.17 0.17 -4.57
CA GLU A 35 -20.44 0.34 -3.88
C GLU A 35 -20.24 0.44 -2.36
N ARG A 36 -19.47 -0.47 -1.76
CA ARG A 36 -19.14 -0.43 -0.32
C ARG A 36 -18.39 0.84 0.05
N SER A 37 -17.45 1.30 -0.79
CA SER A 37 -16.76 2.57 -0.57
C SER A 37 -17.71 3.78 -0.63
N ALA A 38 -18.67 3.79 -1.56
CA ALA A 38 -19.67 4.84 -1.66
C ALA A 38 -20.62 4.87 -0.45
N ARG A 39 -21.05 3.70 0.02
CA ARG A 39 -21.89 3.56 1.23
C ARG A 39 -21.15 3.99 2.49
N LEU A 40 -19.89 3.56 2.65
CA LEU A 40 -19.05 3.99 3.75
C LEU A 40 -18.87 5.51 3.76
N GLY A 41 -18.63 6.10 2.60
CA GLY A 41 -18.54 7.54 2.47
C GLY A 41 -19.82 8.26 2.93
N ALA A 42 -21.00 7.74 2.55
CA ALA A 42 -22.28 8.27 3.00
C ALA A 42 -22.45 8.12 4.53
N ALA A 43 -22.10 6.95 5.09
CA ALA A 43 -22.18 6.70 6.52
C ALA A 43 -21.29 7.67 7.33
N LEU A 44 -20.05 7.91 6.90
CA LEU A 44 -19.15 8.86 7.54
C LEU A 44 -19.68 10.31 7.47
N ARG A 45 -20.28 10.68 6.33
CA ARG A 45 -20.95 11.98 6.17
C ARG A 45 -22.16 12.11 7.10
N ALA A 46 -22.95 11.06 7.27
CA ALA A 46 -24.06 11.03 8.20
C ALA A 46 -23.62 11.16 9.67
N GLN A 47 -22.40 10.71 10.01
CA GLN A 47 -21.75 10.96 11.29
C GLN A 47 -21.21 12.39 11.45
N GLY A 48 -21.44 13.27 10.47
CA GLY A 48 -21.06 14.69 10.54
C GLY A 48 -19.65 15.00 10.03
N LEU A 49 -18.90 14.02 9.49
CA LEU A 49 -17.57 14.29 8.96
C LEU A 49 -17.66 15.13 7.68
N GLN A 50 -16.80 16.12 7.55
CA GLN A 50 -16.74 17.02 6.40
C GLN A 50 -15.52 16.72 5.51
N ALA A 51 -15.59 17.10 4.23
CA ALA A 51 -14.45 16.95 3.31
C ALA A 51 -13.19 17.62 3.87
N GLY A 52 -12.06 16.92 3.81
CA GLY A 52 -10.79 17.36 4.38
C GLY A 52 -10.56 16.93 5.84
N GLU A 53 -11.58 16.39 6.53
CA GLU A 53 -11.39 15.83 7.86
C GLU A 53 -10.67 14.48 7.82
N ARG A 54 -10.04 14.10 8.93
CA ARG A 54 -9.10 12.99 8.99
C ARG A 54 -9.73 11.79 9.67
N VAL A 55 -9.44 10.61 9.08
CA VAL A 55 -9.86 9.30 9.56
C VAL A 55 -8.64 8.42 9.74
N VAL A 56 -8.42 7.91 10.93
CA VAL A 56 -7.31 7.00 11.27
C VAL A 56 -7.63 5.59 10.77
N LEU A 57 -6.63 4.94 10.16
CA LEU A 57 -6.64 3.52 9.86
C LEU A 57 -5.58 2.84 10.75
N PHE A 58 -5.96 2.49 11.98
CA PHE A 58 -5.10 1.78 12.93
C PHE A 58 -5.41 0.28 12.86
N MET A 59 -4.91 -0.34 11.79
CA MET A 59 -5.29 -1.68 11.38
C MET A 59 -4.07 -2.53 11.00
N ARG A 60 -4.18 -3.85 11.21
CA ARG A 60 -3.36 -4.81 10.46
C ARG A 60 -3.79 -4.82 8.98
N ASN A 61 -3.01 -5.51 8.14
CA ASN A 61 -3.48 -5.77 6.78
C ASN A 61 -4.77 -6.57 6.84
N HIS A 62 -5.79 -6.05 6.16
CA HIS A 62 -7.14 -6.59 6.17
C HIS A 62 -7.83 -6.26 4.83
N PRO A 63 -8.68 -7.13 4.26
CA PRO A 63 -9.39 -6.82 3.01
C PRO A 63 -10.15 -5.49 3.06
N ARG A 64 -10.84 -5.20 4.18
CA ARG A 64 -11.58 -3.95 4.40
C ARG A 64 -10.70 -2.70 4.51
N TYR A 65 -9.38 -2.86 4.64
CA TYR A 65 -8.47 -1.70 4.64
C TYR A 65 -8.63 -0.85 3.38
N LEU A 66 -8.74 -1.51 2.22
CA LEU A 66 -8.94 -0.83 0.94
C LEU A 66 -10.33 -0.21 0.84
N GLU A 67 -11.36 -0.89 1.35
CA GLU A 67 -12.73 -0.38 1.38
C GLU A 67 -12.81 0.89 2.22
N PHE A 68 -12.20 0.90 3.42
CA PHE A 68 -12.15 2.07 4.29
C PHE A 68 -11.33 3.21 3.70
N MET A 69 -10.17 2.93 3.14
CA MET A 69 -9.31 3.93 2.50
C MET A 69 -10.05 4.62 1.34
N PHE A 70 -10.64 3.85 0.44
CA PHE A 70 -11.35 4.40 -0.71
C PHE A 70 -12.70 5.01 -0.34
N GLY A 71 -13.38 4.50 0.68
CA GLY A 71 -14.60 5.12 1.23
C GLY A 71 -14.33 6.49 1.84
N CYS A 72 -13.23 6.66 2.56
CA CYS A 72 -12.78 7.96 3.04
C CYS A 72 -12.51 8.92 1.86
N TRP A 73 -11.77 8.49 0.85
CA TRP A 73 -11.54 9.32 -0.33
C TRP A 73 -12.81 9.61 -1.11
N TRP A 74 -13.76 8.65 -1.15
CA TRP A 74 -15.06 8.87 -1.81
C TRP A 74 -15.82 10.03 -1.18
N ALA A 75 -15.81 10.11 0.15
CA ALA A 75 -16.38 11.22 0.91
C ALA A 75 -15.50 12.50 0.92
N GLY A 76 -14.33 12.48 0.29
CA GLY A 76 -13.39 13.59 0.29
C GLY A 76 -12.59 13.77 1.58
N LEU A 77 -12.55 12.73 2.42
CA LEU A 77 -11.80 12.69 3.68
C LEU A 77 -10.32 12.38 3.44
N VAL A 78 -9.51 12.65 4.45
CA VAL A 78 -8.07 12.36 4.48
C VAL A 78 -7.83 11.10 5.31
N VAL A 79 -7.14 10.12 4.76
CA VAL A 79 -6.74 8.94 5.54
C VAL A 79 -5.46 9.19 6.33
N VAL A 80 -5.42 8.65 7.55
CA VAL A 80 -4.26 8.68 8.44
C VAL A 80 -3.89 7.24 8.79
N PRO A 81 -3.18 6.53 7.91
CA PRO A 81 -2.74 5.19 8.19
C PRO A 81 -1.69 5.15 9.30
N VAL A 82 -1.94 4.33 10.29
CA VAL A 82 -1.11 4.20 11.48
C VAL A 82 -0.57 2.77 11.57
N ASN A 83 0.73 2.64 11.85
CA ASN A 83 1.34 1.33 12.03
C ASN A 83 0.74 0.66 13.28
N ASN A 84 0.18 -0.53 13.10
CA ASN A 84 -0.44 -1.32 14.17
C ASN A 84 0.52 -1.74 15.30
N LYS A 85 1.82 -1.54 15.13
CA LYS A 85 2.85 -1.84 16.12
C LYS A 85 3.26 -0.64 16.98
N LEU A 86 2.72 0.56 16.72
CA LEU A 86 3.03 1.73 17.53
C LEU A 86 2.45 1.60 18.92
N HIS A 87 3.17 2.17 19.90
CA HIS A 87 2.66 2.28 21.26
C HIS A 87 1.46 3.24 21.30
N LEU A 88 0.47 2.95 22.15
CA LEU A 88 -0.77 3.74 22.22
C LEU A 88 -0.54 5.26 22.41
N ARG A 89 0.49 5.66 23.14
CA ARG A 89 0.85 7.09 23.30
C ARG A 89 1.27 7.75 21.98
N GLU A 90 1.90 6.99 21.09
CA GLU A 90 2.28 7.49 19.75
C GLU A 90 1.04 7.58 18.85
N VAL A 91 0.13 6.62 18.97
CA VAL A 91 -1.16 6.63 18.26
C VAL A 91 -2.00 7.81 18.73
N GLN A 92 -2.10 8.07 20.05
CA GLN A 92 -2.79 9.23 20.59
C GLN A 92 -2.19 10.55 20.08
N TRP A 93 -0.85 10.64 20.06
CA TRP A 93 -0.18 11.80 19.49
C TRP A 93 -0.56 12.04 18.02
N ILE A 94 -0.66 10.97 17.24
CA ILE A 94 -1.08 11.05 15.82
C ILE A 94 -2.53 11.51 15.71
N VAL A 95 -3.43 10.96 16.53
CA VAL A 95 -4.86 11.35 16.57
C VAL A 95 -4.98 12.85 16.87
N ASP A 96 -4.29 13.34 17.90
CA ASP A 96 -4.33 14.73 18.32
C ASP A 96 -3.72 15.66 17.26
N ASN A 97 -2.53 15.32 16.76
CA ASN A 97 -1.81 16.12 15.78
C ASN A 97 -2.54 16.17 14.42
N ALA A 98 -3.11 15.04 13.98
CA ALA A 98 -3.95 14.99 12.79
C ALA A 98 -5.32 15.63 13.02
N GLN A 99 -5.73 15.86 14.27
CA GLN A 99 -7.12 16.20 14.62
C GLN A 99 -8.10 15.22 13.96
N ALA A 100 -7.82 13.93 14.12
CA ALA A 100 -8.64 12.89 13.53
C ALA A 100 -9.97 12.78 14.28
N ARG A 101 -11.06 12.53 13.55
CA ARG A 101 -12.41 12.44 14.12
C ARG A 101 -12.94 11.02 14.20
N TRP A 102 -12.42 10.10 13.40
CA TRP A 102 -12.85 8.70 13.35
C TRP A 102 -11.67 7.76 13.24
N ALA A 103 -11.83 6.53 13.75
CA ALA A 103 -10.83 5.49 13.57
C ALA A 103 -11.47 4.18 13.12
N PHE A 104 -10.85 3.50 12.15
CA PHE A 104 -11.09 2.09 11.85
C PHE A 104 -9.94 1.27 12.42
N VAL A 105 -10.28 0.16 13.05
CA VAL A 105 -9.32 -0.71 13.73
C VAL A 105 -9.60 -2.18 13.40
N THR A 106 -8.59 -3.04 13.46
CA THR A 106 -8.82 -4.50 13.47
C THR A 106 -9.14 -4.96 14.89
N ARG A 107 -9.84 -6.08 15.00
CA ARG A 107 -10.39 -6.60 16.26
C ARG A 107 -9.37 -6.70 17.40
N ASP A 108 -8.15 -7.10 17.09
CA ASP A 108 -7.04 -7.21 18.05
C ASP A 108 -6.58 -5.86 18.64
N LEU A 109 -6.95 -4.75 18.02
CA LEU A 109 -6.59 -3.39 18.43
C LEU A 109 -7.75 -2.61 19.08
N VAL A 110 -8.95 -3.19 19.12
CA VAL A 110 -10.18 -2.54 19.62
C VAL A 110 -10.00 -2.04 21.06
N SER A 111 -9.49 -2.88 21.96
CA SER A 111 -9.29 -2.50 23.37
C SER A 111 -8.34 -1.30 23.51
N GLN A 112 -7.26 -1.28 22.74
CA GLN A 112 -6.32 -0.16 22.74
C GLN A 112 -6.95 1.11 22.14
N ALA A 113 -7.76 0.96 21.10
CA ALA A 113 -8.40 2.09 20.43
C ALA A 113 -9.49 2.76 21.27
N HIS A 114 -10.15 2.04 22.16
CA HIS A 114 -11.10 2.61 23.10
C HIS A 114 -10.45 3.54 24.15
N ASP A 115 -9.15 3.40 24.39
CA ASP A 115 -8.39 4.32 25.27
C ASP A 115 -7.96 5.63 24.57
N LEU A 116 -8.19 5.74 23.24
CA LEU A 116 -7.90 6.95 22.48
C LEU A 116 -8.99 8.01 22.74
N SER A 117 -8.56 9.23 23.03
CA SER A 117 -9.44 10.38 23.19
C SER A 117 -9.53 11.24 21.93
N GLY A 118 -10.55 12.10 21.84
CA GLY A 118 -10.70 13.06 20.75
C GLY A 118 -11.30 12.52 19.46
N LEU A 119 -11.68 11.23 19.42
CA LEU A 119 -12.40 10.62 18.32
C LEU A 119 -13.92 10.66 18.54
N ASP A 120 -14.69 10.95 17.50
CA ASP A 120 -16.16 10.88 17.53
C ASP A 120 -16.64 9.43 17.47
N GLY A 121 -15.83 8.53 16.90
CA GLY A 121 -16.12 7.10 16.84
C GLY A 121 -14.94 6.22 16.48
N VAL A 122 -15.02 4.98 16.95
CA VAL A 122 -14.09 3.89 16.64
C VAL A 122 -14.91 2.72 16.11
N THR A 123 -14.50 2.17 14.95
CA THR A 123 -15.19 1.03 14.32
C THR A 123 -14.22 -0.14 14.14
N ASP A 124 -14.56 -1.28 14.76
CA ASP A 124 -13.88 -2.55 14.48
C ASP A 124 -14.23 -3.00 13.05
N ALA A 125 -13.21 -3.34 12.27
CA ALA A 125 -13.36 -3.80 10.89
C ALA A 125 -14.30 -5.00 10.73
N ASP A 126 -14.39 -5.87 11.74
CA ASP A 126 -15.21 -7.09 11.73
C ASP A 126 -16.50 -6.96 12.57
N SER A 127 -16.90 -5.74 12.88
CA SER A 127 -18.11 -5.50 13.68
C SER A 127 -19.37 -5.39 12.81
N PRO A 128 -20.57 -5.65 13.39
CA PRO A 128 -21.83 -5.35 12.74
C PRO A 128 -21.98 -3.87 12.34
N GLN A 129 -21.33 -2.95 13.07
CA GLN A 129 -21.29 -1.54 12.71
C GLN A 129 -20.57 -1.32 11.38
N ALA A 130 -19.41 -1.97 11.17
CA ALA A 130 -18.69 -1.90 9.89
C ALA A 130 -19.54 -2.51 8.76
N ASP A 131 -20.22 -3.63 9.02
CA ASP A 131 -21.13 -4.26 8.04
C ASP A 131 -22.25 -3.28 7.64
N ALA A 132 -22.90 -2.63 8.60
CA ALA A 132 -23.93 -1.63 8.33
C ALA A 132 -23.39 -0.43 7.54
N MET A 133 -22.22 0.09 7.88
CA MET A 133 -21.60 1.21 7.16
C MET A 133 -21.24 0.85 5.71
N LEU A 134 -20.90 -0.40 5.43
CA LEU A 134 -20.53 -0.90 4.10
C LEU A 134 -21.74 -1.43 3.30
N GLY A 135 -22.79 -1.91 3.99
CA GLY A 135 -23.94 -2.59 3.40
C GLY A 135 -25.24 -1.78 3.41
N ASP A 136 -25.58 -1.18 4.55
CA ASP A 136 -26.92 -0.64 4.79
C ASP A 136 -27.01 0.89 4.65
N ALA A 137 -25.86 1.59 4.68
CA ALA A 137 -25.84 3.04 4.55
C ALA A 137 -26.22 3.50 3.13
N ASP A 138 -26.79 4.72 3.04
CA ASP A 138 -27.13 5.35 1.78
C ASP A 138 -25.89 5.46 0.90
N ARG A 139 -26.07 5.21 -0.40
CA ARG A 139 -25.01 5.33 -1.41
C ARG A 139 -24.80 6.77 -1.83
N LEU A 140 -23.56 7.26 -1.84
CA LEU A 140 -23.23 8.52 -2.49
C LEU A 140 -23.35 8.37 -4.02
N MET A 141 -24.04 9.29 -4.64
CA MET A 141 -24.27 9.27 -6.11
C MET A 141 -22.99 9.63 -6.89
N ALA A 142 -22.11 10.43 -6.32
CA ALA A 142 -20.87 10.87 -6.95
C ALA A 142 -19.71 10.93 -5.93
N VAL A 143 -18.47 10.73 -6.44
CA VAL A 143 -17.27 10.98 -5.68
C VAL A 143 -17.17 12.46 -5.32
N THR A 144 -16.94 12.76 -4.05
CA THR A 144 -16.78 14.15 -3.57
C THR A 144 -15.63 14.85 -4.32
N PRO A 145 -15.86 16.01 -4.93
CA PRO A 145 -14.81 16.74 -5.63
C PRO A 145 -13.65 17.12 -4.69
N ARG A 146 -12.42 16.88 -5.15
CA ARG A 146 -11.18 17.31 -4.49
C ARG A 146 -10.23 17.89 -5.53
N ALA A 147 -9.47 18.91 -5.15
CA ALA A 147 -8.35 19.40 -5.96
C ALA A 147 -7.18 18.39 -5.94
N GLY A 148 -6.28 18.51 -6.91
CA GLY A 148 -5.09 17.66 -6.92
C GLY A 148 -4.17 17.91 -5.72
N GLU A 149 -4.15 19.16 -5.22
CA GLU A 149 -3.35 19.64 -4.09
C GLU A 149 -3.97 19.34 -2.73
N ASP A 150 -5.24 18.90 -2.70
CA ASP A 150 -5.84 18.50 -1.44
C ASP A 150 -5.13 17.25 -0.90
N THR A 151 -4.93 17.24 0.42
CA THR A 151 -4.35 16.08 1.11
C THR A 151 -5.26 14.88 0.96
N ALA A 152 -4.68 13.75 0.56
CA ALA A 152 -5.36 12.45 0.48
C ALA A 152 -4.93 11.52 1.63
N TRP A 153 -3.66 11.65 2.07
CA TRP A 153 -3.03 10.77 3.03
C TRP A 153 -2.09 11.57 3.93
N LEU A 154 -2.21 11.43 5.24
CA LEU A 154 -1.21 11.90 6.21
C LEU A 154 -0.29 10.72 6.55
N PHE A 155 0.96 10.83 6.10
CA PHE A 155 1.97 9.80 6.33
C PHE A 155 2.85 10.19 7.53
N TYR A 156 2.72 9.47 8.64
CA TYR A 156 3.53 9.74 9.83
C TYR A 156 4.86 9.00 9.77
N THR A 157 5.95 9.77 9.90
CA THR A 157 7.32 9.25 9.98
C THR A 157 7.87 9.46 11.39
N SER A 158 8.79 8.57 11.81
CA SER A 158 9.57 8.78 13.03
C SER A 158 10.47 10.00 12.85
N GLY A 159 10.04 11.15 13.38
CA GLY A 159 10.83 12.38 13.28
C GLY A 159 12.15 12.27 14.05
N THR A 160 13.20 12.94 13.55
CA THR A 160 14.51 13.08 14.23
C THR A 160 14.41 13.77 15.61
N THR A 161 13.29 14.38 15.93
CA THR A 161 12.99 15.09 17.19
C THR A 161 12.20 14.26 18.21
N GLY A 162 12.05 12.94 17.98
CA GLY A 162 11.36 12.02 18.91
C GLY A 162 9.83 12.00 18.84
N ARG A 163 9.20 12.90 18.08
CA ARG A 163 7.74 12.90 17.84
C ARG A 163 7.45 12.63 16.36
N PRO A 164 6.46 11.77 16.05
CA PRO A 164 6.05 11.53 14.66
C PRO A 164 5.64 12.83 13.96
N LYS A 165 6.06 12.98 12.69
CA LYS A 165 5.67 14.12 11.84
C LYS A 165 4.75 13.63 10.73
N GLY A 166 3.61 14.30 10.55
CA GLY A 166 2.63 14.00 9.50
C GLY A 166 2.99 14.69 8.19
N VAL A 167 3.42 13.90 7.21
CA VAL A 167 3.65 14.39 5.84
C VAL A 167 2.32 14.41 5.10
N GLN A 168 2.00 15.54 4.47
CA GLN A 168 0.80 15.69 3.66
C GLN A 168 1.06 15.18 2.24
N ILE A 169 0.52 14.00 1.92
CA ILE A 169 0.57 13.45 0.58
C ILE A 169 -0.74 13.79 -0.12
N THR A 170 -0.66 14.53 -1.22
CA THR A 170 -1.83 15.00 -1.96
C THR A 170 -2.37 13.94 -2.92
N HIS A 171 -3.60 14.13 -3.40
CA HIS A 171 -4.15 13.31 -4.49
C HIS A 171 -3.25 13.33 -5.74
N ARG A 172 -2.63 14.48 -6.05
CA ARG A 172 -1.68 14.60 -7.17
C ARG A 172 -0.40 13.80 -6.92
N ASN A 173 0.16 13.85 -5.72
CA ASN A 173 1.37 13.07 -5.40
C ASN A 173 1.14 11.57 -5.63
N LEU A 174 0.03 11.01 -5.11
CA LEU A 174 -0.29 9.59 -5.28
C LEU A 174 -0.60 9.23 -6.74
N MET A 175 -1.25 10.11 -7.48
CA MET A 175 -1.48 9.91 -8.92
C MET A 175 -0.17 9.92 -9.69
N THR A 176 0.72 10.89 -9.42
CA THR A 176 2.04 10.98 -10.06
C THR A 176 2.90 9.77 -9.74
N MET A 177 2.90 9.32 -8.48
CA MET A 177 3.57 8.10 -8.07
C MET A 177 3.03 6.88 -8.83
N GLY A 178 1.70 6.76 -8.96
CA GLY A 178 1.08 5.66 -9.70
C GLY A 178 1.48 5.65 -11.18
N LEU A 179 1.53 6.82 -11.83
CA LEU A 179 2.00 6.95 -13.23
C LEU A 179 3.50 6.65 -13.33
N GLY A 180 4.31 7.13 -12.39
CA GLY A 180 5.75 6.83 -12.32
C GLY A 180 6.04 5.34 -12.16
N TYR A 181 5.17 4.59 -11.46
CA TYR A 181 5.31 3.14 -11.36
C TYR A 181 5.35 2.46 -12.73
N PHE A 182 4.42 2.82 -13.63
CA PHE A 182 4.38 2.26 -14.98
C PHE A 182 5.56 2.70 -15.85
N ALA A 183 6.09 3.90 -15.61
CA ALA A 183 7.22 4.42 -16.39
C ALA A 183 8.56 3.79 -15.98
N ASP A 184 8.77 3.56 -14.68
CA ASP A 184 10.10 3.34 -14.13
C ASP A 184 10.26 2.01 -13.37
N VAL A 185 9.14 1.44 -12.84
CA VAL A 185 9.20 0.27 -11.95
C VAL A 185 8.81 -1.00 -12.68
N ASP A 186 7.53 -1.11 -13.10
CA ASP A 186 7.04 -2.28 -13.81
C ASP A 186 5.74 -1.99 -14.57
N ALA A 187 5.46 -2.75 -15.60
CA ALA A 187 4.16 -2.79 -16.26
C ALA A 187 3.17 -3.59 -15.41
N VAL A 188 1.95 -3.09 -15.27
CA VAL A 188 0.84 -3.81 -14.61
C VAL A 188 -0.32 -3.97 -15.56
N SER A 189 -0.86 -5.16 -15.63
CA SER A 189 -2.05 -5.52 -16.40
C SER A 189 -3.23 -5.86 -15.50
N PRO A 190 -4.45 -5.92 -16.05
CA PRO A 190 -5.61 -6.36 -15.28
C PRO A 190 -5.52 -7.81 -14.74
N ASP A 191 -4.68 -8.65 -15.33
CA ASP A 191 -4.51 -10.04 -14.91
C ASP A 191 -3.46 -10.22 -13.80
N ASP A 192 -2.72 -9.14 -13.49
CA ASP A 192 -1.74 -9.13 -12.42
C ASP A 192 -2.40 -9.07 -11.03
N ALA A 193 -1.57 -9.26 -10.01
CA ALA A 193 -1.95 -9.10 -8.62
C ALA A 193 -0.86 -8.39 -7.81
N ILE A 194 -1.28 -7.62 -6.79
CA ILE A 194 -0.38 -7.15 -5.73
C ILE A 194 -0.74 -7.87 -4.43
N VAL A 195 0.26 -8.35 -3.68
CA VAL A 195 0.08 -8.95 -2.36
C VAL A 195 0.62 -8.03 -1.27
N TYR A 196 -0.16 -7.87 -0.20
CA TYR A 196 0.17 -7.01 0.93
C TYR A 196 0.88 -7.78 2.04
N ALA A 197 2.17 -8.10 1.83
CA ALA A 197 3.01 -8.74 2.83
C ALA A 197 3.61 -7.76 3.84
N ALA A 198 3.90 -6.53 3.41
CA ALA A 198 4.31 -5.42 4.27
C ALA A 198 3.07 -4.62 4.75
N PRO A 199 3.20 -3.82 5.82
CA PRO A 199 2.07 -3.04 6.35
C PRO A 199 1.42 -2.12 5.32
N MET A 200 0.10 -2.22 5.16
CA MET A 200 -0.67 -1.35 4.28
C MET A 200 -0.69 0.12 4.74
N SER A 201 -0.35 0.38 5.99
CA SER A 201 -0.16 1.74 6.52
C SER A 201 1.07 2.47 5.96
N HIS A 202 1.92 1.77 5.16
CA HIS A 202 3.16 2.28 4.59
C HIS A 202 3.21 2.06 3.07
N GLY A 203 4.40 1.89 2.51
CA GLY A 203 4.63 1.78 1.08
C GLY A 203 3.80 0.71 0.37
N ALA A 204 3.48 -0.41 1.03
CA ALA A 204 2.64 -1.44 0.44
C ALA A 204 1.23 -0.92 0.11
N GLY A 205 0.61 -0.15 1.03
CA GLY A 205 -0.71 0.44 0.79
C GLY A 205 -0.69 1.53 -0.28
N ILE A 206 0.40 2.29 -0.38
CA ILE A 206 0.57 3.30 -1.44
C ILE A 206 0.57 2.63 -2.83
N TYR A 207 1.17 1.46 -2.97
CA TYR A 207 1.17 0.71 -4.24
C TYR A 207 -0.18 0.09 -4.63
N ALA A 208 -1.22 0.24 -3.80
CA ALA A 208 -2.58 -0.03 -4.23
C ALA A 208 -2.98 0.86 -5.44
N VAL A 209 -2.47 2.09 -5.50
CA VAL A 209 -2.85 3.06 -6.54
C VAL A 209 -2.48 2.60 -7.96
N PRO A 210 -1.23 2.25 -8.30
CA PRO A 210 -0.89 1.78 -9.65
C PRO A 210 -1.61 0.48 -10.02
N HIS A 211 -1.77 -0.45 -9.09
CA HIS A 211 -2.47 -1.71 -9.37
C HIS A 211 -3.97 -1.49 -9.61
N LEU A 212 -4.62 -0.61 -8.84
CA LEU A 212 -5.99 -0.19 -9.12
C LEU A 212 -6.10 0.53 -10.47
N MET A 213 -5.14 1.40 -10.83
CA MET A 213 -5.14 2.09 -12.13
C MET A 213 -5.18 1.10 -13.29
N ALA A 214 -4.50 -0.03 -13.16
CA ALA A 214 -4.48 -1.12 -14.14
C ALA A 214 -5.69 -2.06 -14.06
N GLY A 215 -6.47 -2.04 -12.99
CA GLY A 215 -7.55 -3.00 -12.75
C GLY A 215 -7.06 -4.37 -12.30
N ALA A 216 -5.88 -4.44 -11.67
CA ALA A 216 -5.27 -5.64 -11.12
C ALA A 216 -5.93 -6.06 -9.80
N ARG A 217 -5.65 -7.29 -9.36
CA ARG A 217 -6.17 -7.84 -8.10
C ARG A 217 -5.32 -7.40 -6.91
N HIS A 218 -5.99 -7.20 -5.76
CA HIS A 218 -5.39 -6.84 -4.49
C HIS A 218 -5.53 -8.01 -3.52
N VAL A 219 -4.43 -8.62 -3.09
CA VAL A 219 -4.42 -9.85 -2.31
C VAL A 219 -3.92 -9.56 -0.89
N VAL A 220 -4.74 -9.86 0.10
CA VAL A 220 -4.35 -9.81 1.51
C VAL A 220 -4.12 -11.25 1.97
N PRO A 221 -2.91 -11.62 2.44
CA PRO A 221 -2.64 -12.96 2.96
C PRO A 221 -3.53 -13.28 4.17
N ALA A 222 -3.88 -14.55 4.39
CA ALA A 222 -4.68 -14.98 5.53
C ALA A 222 -3.98 -14.66 6.87
N SER A 223 -2.64 -14.68 6.91
CA SER A 223 -1.85 -14.26 8.07
C SER A 223 -1.98 -12.76 8.39
N GLY A 224 -2.55 -11.95 7.49
CA GLY A 224 -2.58 -10.49 7.61
C GLY A 224 -1.19 -9.84 7.59
N GLY A 225 -0.16 -10.52 7.09
CA GLY A 225 1.20 -10.03 7.11
C GLY A 225 2.17 -10.83 6.27
N PHE A 226 3.40 -10.99 6.76
CA PHE A 226 4.46 -11.70 6.07
C PHE A 226 4.66 -13.11 6.63
N ASP A 227 4.35 -14.08 5.83
CA ASP A 227 4.79 -15.46 5.94
C ASP A 227 5.31 -15.92 4.57
N ALA A 228 6.59 -16.35 4.50
CA ALA A 228 7.23 -16.63 3.22
C ALA A 228 6.62 -17.85 2.53
N ALA A 229 6.36 -18.93 3.26
CA ALA A 229 5.78 -20.15 2.72
C ALA A 229 4.35 -19.91 2.21
N GLU A 230 3.54 -19.16 2.98
CA GLU A 230 2.21 -18.73 2.56
C GLU A 230 2.26 -17.94 1.23
N LEU A 231 3.17 -16.97 1.11
CA LEU A 231 3.28 -16.15 -0.10
C LEU A 231 3.68 -16.98 -1.33
N PHE A 232 4.60 -17.94 -1.18
CA PHE A 232 4.95 -18.84 -2.28
C PHE A 232 3.78 -19.72 -2.69
N ALA A 233 3.02 -20.27 -1.73
CA ALA A 233 1.84 -21.08 -2.00
C ALA A 233 0.73 -20.25 -2.66
N LEU A 234 0.48 -19.05 -2.13
CA LEU A 234 -0.56 -18.15 -2.63
C LEU A 234 -0.31 -17.72 -4.07
N GLY A 235 0.95 -17.43 -4.44
CA GLY A 235 1.29 -17.07 -5.81
C GLY A 235 1.04 -18.20 -6.82
N LEU A 236 1.13 -19.47 -6.41
CA LEU A 236 0.76 -20.58 -7.28
C LEU A 236 -0.75 -20.68 -7.53
N GLN A 237 -1.54 -20.26 -6.55
CA GLN A 237 -3.01 -20.32 -6.62
C GLN A 237 -3.58 -19.12 -7.38
N THR A 238 -3.02 -17.94 -7.14
CA THR A 238 -3.52 -16.68 -7.71
C THR A 238 -2.79 -16.22 -8.98
N GLY A 239 -1.69 -16.86 -9.34
CA GLY A 239 -0.74 -16.41 -10.36
C GLY A 239 0.34 -15.49 -9.77
N PRO A 240 1.38 -15.17 -10.56
CA PRO A 240 2.51 -14.38 -10.08
C PRO A 240 2.09 -13.00 -9.54
N MET A 241 2.52 -12.70 -8.30
CA MET A 241 2.15 -11.48 -7.59
C MET A 241 3.30 -10.48 -7.53
N SER A 242 2.99 -9.21 -7.55
CA SER A 242 3.91 -8.13 -7.19
C SER A 242 3.77 -7.79 -5.70
N LEU A 243 4.84 -7.33 -5.05
CA LEU A 243 4.80 -6.85 -3.68
C LEU A 243 5.82 -5.75 -3.42
N PHE A 244 5.54 -4.92 -2.40
CA PHE A 244 6.55 -4.05 -1.79
C PHE A 244 7.14 -4.75 -0.56
N ALA A 245 8.46 -4.71 -0.43
CA ALA A 245 9.21 -5.40 0.63
C ALA A 245 10.32 -4.51 1.22
N ALA A 246 10.45 -4.51 2.55
CA ALA A 246 11.70 -4.06 3.16
C ALA A 246 12.83 -5.09 2.89
N PRO A 247 14.11 -4.70 2.94
CA PRO A 247 15.23 -5.62 2.74
C PRO A 247 15.19 -6.88 3.62
N THR A 248 14.68 -6.76 4.84
CA THR A 248 14.49 -7.90 5.77
C THR A 248 13.45 -8.91 5.25
N ILE A 249 12.40 -8.45 4.59
CA ILE A 249 11.39 -9.31 3.96
C ILE A 249 12.01 -10.02 2.75
N VAL A 250 12.76 -9.28 1.91
CA VAL A 250 13.49 -9.88 0.78
C VAL A 250 14.40 -11.01 1.25
N LYS A 251 15.21 -10.76 2.30
CA LYS A 251 16.11 -11.78 2.86
C LYS A 251 15.36 -13.03 3.30
N ARG A 252 14.26 -12.88 4.02
CA ARG A 252 13.43 -14.02 4.47
C ARG A 252 12.78 -14.79 3.32
N LEU A 253 12.35 -14.11 2.23
CA LEU A 253 11.87 -14.79 1.02
C LEU A 253 12.99 -15.60 0.35
N VAL A 254 14.19 -15.04 0.28
CA VAL A 254 15.38 -15.73 -0.29
C VAL A 254 15.80 -16.92 0.57
N ASP A 255 15.72 -16.79 1.88
CA ASP A 255 16.03 -17.89 2.81
C ASP A 255 15.05 -19.05 2.65
N GLU A 256 13.75 -18.75 2.56
CA GLU A 256 12.69 -19.75 2.28
C GLU A 256 12.91 -20.43 0.94
N ALA A 257 13.12 -19.66 -0.14
CA ALA A 257 13.33 -20.22 -1.47
C ALA A 257 14.56 -21.13 -1.52
N ALA A 258 15.65 -20.73 -0.83
CA ALA A 258 16.87 -21.54 -0.75
C ALA A 258 16.67 -22.82 0.08
N ALA A 259 15.99 -22.73 1.22
CA ALA A 259 15.70 -23.86 2.10
C ALA A 259 14.78 -24.89 1.41
N ALA A 260 13.78 -24.40 0.65
CA ALA A 260 12.87 -25.24 -0.11
C ALA A 260 13.45 -25.75 -1.45
N GLY A 261 14.67 -25.34 -1.81
CA GLY A 261 15.31 -25.72 -3.08
C GLY A 261 14.59 -25.20 -4.33
N TYR A 262 13.92 -24.04 -4.23
CA TYR A 262 13.19 -23.47 -5.37
C TYR A 262 14.16 -22.93 -6.42
N SER A 263 13.89 -23.27 -7.68
CA SER A 263 14.60 -22.66 -8.82
C SER A 263 14.09 -21.24 -9.10
N PRO A 264 14.85 -20.38 -9.81
CA PRO A 264 14.36 -19.08 -10.26
C PRO A 264 13.04 -19.17 -11.05
N GLN A 265 12.86 -20.20 -11.85
CA GLN A 265 11.61 -20.44 -12.60
C GLN A 265 10.44 -20.75 -11.65
N ARG A 266 10.68 -21.52 -10.59
CA ARG A 266 9.67 -21.79 -9.57
C ARG A 266 9.31 -20.51 -8.80
N CYS A 267 10.29 -19.68 -8.45
CA CYS A 267 10.03 -18.39 -7.81
C CYS A 267 9.19 -17.45 -8.71
N ALA A 268 9.45 -17.43 -10.02
CA ALA A 268 8.71 -16.64 -10.99
C ALA A 268 7.25 -17.10 -11.20
N GLN A 269 6.88 -18.31 -10.80
CA GLN A 269 5.48 -18.75 -10.76
C GLN A 269 4.70 -18.10 -9.62
N SER A 270 5.37 -17.71 -8.54
CA SER A 270 4.72 -17.06 -7.39
C SER A 270 4.87 -15.54 -7.38
N PHE A 271 5.97 -15.02 -7.94
CA PHE A 271 6.26 -13.59 -7.92
C PHE A 271 6.58 -13.05 -9.32
N LYS A 272 5.93 -11.94 -9.65
CA LYS A 272 6.20 -11.15 -10.85
C LYS A 272 7.30 -10.11 -10.57
N THR A 273 7.10 -9.30 -9.54
CA THR A 273 8.00 -8.20 -9.19
C THR A 273 8.06 -7.98 -7.69
N ILE A 274 9.26 -8.00 -7.15
CA ILE A 274 9.53 -7.66 -5.76
C ILE A 274 10.19 -6.28 -5.75
N VAL A 275 9.37 -5.25 -5.46
CA VAL A 275 9.87 -3.90 -5.28
C VAL A 275 10.39 -3.75 -3.86
N TYR A 276 11.65 -3.43 -3.67
CA TYR A 276 12.20 -3.28 -2.34
C TYR A 276 12.76 -1.87 -2.08
N GLY A 277 12.65 -1.44 -0.82
CA GLY A 277 13.10 -0.13 -0.38
C GLY A 277 12.81 0.12 1.10
N GLY A 278 12.92 1.37 1.52
CA GLY A 278 12.64 1.81 2.89
C GLY A 278 13.76 1.57 3.90
N ALA A 279 14.83 0.84 3.50
CA ALA A 279 16.06 0.65 4.27
C ALA A 279 17.21 0.27 3.31
N PRO A 280 18.48 0.38 3.75
CA PRO A 280 19.63 -0.04 2.95
C PRO A 280 19.58 -1.55 2.64
N MET A 281 19.84 -1.90 1.37
CA MET A 281 20.05 -3.27 0.92
C MET A 281 21.54 -3.51 0.75
N TYR A 282 22.08 -4.51 1.44
CA TYR A 282 23.48 -4.88 1.25
C TYR A 282 23.69 -5.55 -0.11
N THR A 283 24.80 -5.21 -0.76
CA THR A 283 25.15 -5.75 -2.10
C THR A 283 25.19 -7.28 -2.11
N ALA A 284 25.73 -7.90 -1.05
CA ALA A 284 25.78 -9.36 -0.94
C ALA A 284 24.37 -9.98 -0.88
N ASP A 285 23.42 -9.32 -0.21
CA ASP A 285 22.05 -9.83 -0.05
C ASP A 285 21.29 -9.75 -1.38
N ILE A 286 21.40 -8.65 -2.14
CA ILE A 286 20.74 -8.55 -3.44
C ILE A 286 21.39 -9.49 -4.48
N GLN A 287 22.71 -9.67 -4.44
CA GLN A 287 23.37 -10.66 -5.29
C GLN A 287 22.91 -12.08 -5.00
N ARG A 288 22.74 -12.43 -3.72
CA ARG A 288 22.18 -13.73 -3.32
C ARG A 288 20.72 -13.86 -3.78
N ALA A 289 19.92 -12.81 -3.63
CA ALA A 289 18.53 -12.79 -4.07
C ALA A 289 18.41 -13.06 -5.58
N LEU A 290 19.21 -12.40 -6.40
CA LEU A 290 19.25 -12.60 -7.84
C LEU A 290 19.68 -14.03 -8.23
N ARG A 291 20.66 -14.61 -7.51
CA ARG A 291 21.07 -16.02 -7.78
C ARG A 291 19.99 -17.03 -7.41
N VAL A 292 19.30 -16.84 -6.28
CA VAL A 292 18.32 -17.81 -5.76
C VAL A 292 16.98 -17.67 -6.45
N MET A 293 16.47 -16.44 -6.59
CA MET A 293 15.11 -16.20 -7.07
C MET A 293 15.05 -15.65 -8.51
N GLY A 294 16.19 -15.31 -9.12
CA GLY A 294 16.24 -14.74 -10.46
C GLY A 294 15.93 -13.25 -10.52
N PRO A 295 15.69 -12.68 -11.72
CA PRO A 295 15.57 -11.25 -11.96
C PRO A 295 14.17 -10.70 -11.60
N LEU A 296 13.71 -10.90 -10.38
CA LEU A 296 12.38 -10.47 -9.91
C LEU A 296 12.41 -9.09 -9.23
N PHE A 297 13.59 -8.52 -8.98
CA PHE A 297 13.77 -7.41 -8.07
C PHE A 297 13.84 -6.06 -8.78
N VAL A 298 13.26 -5.05 -8.14
CA VAL A 298 13.40 -3.62 -8.45
C VAL A 298 13.63 -2.88 -7.15
N GLN A 299 14.69 -2.07 -7.07
CA GLN A 299 14.90 -1.20 -5.91
C GLN A 299 14.29 0.16 -6.14
N ILE A 300 13.68 0.72 -5.10
CA ILE A 300 13.31 2.13 -5.07
C ILE A 300 13.90 2.81 -3.83
N TYR A 301 14.15 4.09 -3.95
CA TYR A 301 14.40 4.99 -2.83
C TYR A 301 13.34 6.07 -2.83
N GLY A 302 12.84 6.40 -1.65
CA GLY A 302 11.88 7.45 -1.41
C GLY A 302 11.82 7.78 0.08
N GLN A 303 11.10 8.82 0.39
CA GLN A 303 10.85 9.29 1.75
C GLN A 303 9.34 9.52 1.91
N GLY A 304 8.87 9.83 3.12
CA GLY A 304 7.47 10.21 3.33
C GLY A 304 7.06 11.38 2.46
N GLU A 305 7.96 12.35 2.30
CA GLU A 305 7.77 13.57 1.49
C GLU A 305 7.80 13.32 -0.02
N SER A 306 8.42 12.23 -0.46
CA SER A 306 8.45 11.77 -1.86
C SER A 306 8.19 10.26 -1.89
N PRO A 307 6.93 9.86 -1.66
CA PRO A 307 6.61 8.46 -1.40
C PRO A 307 6.90 7.60 -2.64
N MET A 308 7.84 6.66 -2.50
CA MET A 308 8.21 5.68 -3.53
C MET A 308 8.83 6.26 -4.81
N THR A 309 9.03 7.57 -4.94
CA THR A 309 9.31 8.25 -6.21
C THR A 309 10.68 8.95 -6.30
N GLY A 310 11.61 8.69 -5.40
CA GLY A 310 12.95 9.29 -5.46
C GLY A 310 13.79 8.72 -6.61
N THR A 311 14.32 7.54 -6.41
CA THR A 311 15.10 6.82 -7.44
C THR A 311 14.58 5.42 -7.69
N VAL A 312 15.02 4.83 -8.80
CA VAL A 312 14.78 3.44 -9.17
C VAL A 312 16.09 2.79 -9.66
N LEU A 313 16.35 1.61 -9.15
CA LEU A 313 17.31 0.68 -9.73
C LEU A 313 16.52 -0.46 -10.36
N SER A 314 16.28 -0.35 -11.65
CA SER A 314 15.37 -1.22 -12.39
C SER A 314 15.87 -2.67 -12.46
N ARG A 315 14.97 -3.60 -12.76
CA ARG A 315 15.29 -5.00 -13.04
C ARG A 315 16.42 -5.13 -14.07
N ARG A 316 16.39 -4.31 -15.13
CA ARG A 316 17.45 -4.28 -16.15
C ARG A 316 18.80 -3.93 -15.55
N HIS A 317 18.88 -2.88 -14.71
CA HIS A 317 20.12 -2.47 -14.06
C HIS A 317 20.67 -3.54 -13.12
N LEU A 318 19.80 -4.23 -12.38
CA LEU A 318 20.18 -5.29 -11.45
C LEU A 318 20.69 -6.55 -12.17
N SER A 319 20.16 -6.84 -13.37
CA SER A 319 20.45 -8.08 -14.12
C SER A 319 21.54 -7.93 -15.19
N ASP A 320 22.03 -6.71 -15.45
CA ASP A 320 23.08 -6.45 -16.44
C ASP A 320 24.48 -6.78 -15.88
N LEU A 321 24.75 -8.08 -15.74
CA LEU A 321 26.00 -8.61 -15.16
C LEU A 321 27.25 -8.27 -15.98
N HIS A 322 27.10 -7.94 -17.26
CA HIS A 322 28.22 -7.63 -18.17
C HIS A 322 28.63 -6.16 -18.16
N HIS A 323 27.86 -5.29 -17.49
CA HIS A 323 28.20 -3.88 -17.40
C HIS A 323 29.48 -3.67 -16.59
N PRO A 324 30.48 -2.92 -17.10
CA PRO A 324 31.79 -2.77 -16.43
C PRO A 324 31.67 -2.18 -15.01
N ARG A 325 30.62 -1.39 -14.73
CA ARG A 325 30.33 -0.83 -13.40
C ARG A 325 29.15 -1.52 -12.72
N HIS A 326 28.90 -2.80 -13.01
CA HIS A 326 27.76 -3.52 -12.43
C HIS A 326 27.78 -3.51 -10.90
N HIS A 327 28.94 -3.78 -10.29
CA HIS A 327 29.10 -3.81 -8.84
C HIS A 327 28.76 -2.47 -8.16
N GLU A 328 29.16 -1.36 -8.76
CA GLU A 328 28.84 -0.02 -8.27
C GLU A 328 27.34 0.29 -8.44
N ARG A 329 26.75 -0.12 -9.58
CA ARG A 329 25.33 0.06 -9.85
C ARG A 329 24.45 -0.63 -8.81
N ILE A 330 24.70 -1.91 -8.53
CA ILE A 330 23.89 -2.66 -7.57
C ILE A 330 24.09 -2.20 -6.12
N ALA A 331 25.16 -1.46 -5.83
CA ALA A 331 25.41 -0.82 -4.54
C ALA A 331 24.76 0.57 -4.42
N SER A 332 24.21 1.11 -5.51
CA SER A 332 23.57 2.42 -5.55
C SER A 332 22.05 2.32 -5.31
N VAL A 333 21.39 3.46 -5.14
CA VAL A 333 19.92 3.56 -5.13
C VAL A 333 19.33 3.79 -6.53
N GLY A 334 20.15 3.73 -7.58
CA GLY A 334 19.72 3.86 -8.97
C GLY A 334 19.71 5.30 -9.48
N VAL A 335 18.78 5.58 -10.39
CA VAL A 335 18.64 6.87 -11.09
C VAL A 335 17.32 7.55 -10.68
N ALA A 336 17.21 8.86 -10.87
CA ALA A 336 15.97 9.60 -10.63
C ALA A 336 14.82 8.98 -11.41
N GLN A 337 13.66 8.82 -10.76
CA GLN A 337 12.44 8.44 -11.46
C GLN A 337 11.92 9.60 -12.33
N THR A 338 11.14 9.27 -13.34
CA THR A 338 10.60 10.22 -14.33
C THR A 338 9.96 11.48 -13.74
N PRO A 339 9.15 11.42 -12.64
CA PRO A 339 8.48 12.61 -12.13
C PRO A 339 9.36 13.52 -11.25
N VAL A 340 10.64 13.17 -10.99
CA VAL A 340 11.47 13.90 -10.03
C VAL A 340 12.82 14.31 -10.62
N ARG A 341 13.42 15.33 -10.02
CA ARG A 341 14.81 15.72 -10.26
C ARG A 341 15.61 15.54 -8.98
N ILE A 342 16.78 14.92 -9.09
CA ILE A 342 17.70 14.70 -7.97
C ILE A 342 19.00 15.44 -8.26
N ARG A 343 19.48 16.15 -7.25
CA ARG A 343 20.77 16.81 -7.25
C ARG A 343 21.54 16.36 -6.00
N VAL A 344 22.77 15.93 -6.20
CA VAL A 344 23.72 15.76 -5.12
C VAL A 344 24.40 17.12 -4.91
N ALA A 345 24.45 17.58 -3.68
CA ALA A 345 25.11 18.82 -3.30
C ALA A 345 25.95 18.57 -2.05
N ASP A 346 27.02 19.35 -1.91
CA ASP A 346 27.76 19.41 -0.66
C ASP A 346 26.89 20.05 0.44
N ALA A 347 27.20 19.72 1.70
CA ALA A 347 26.46 20.18 2.88
C ALA A 347 26.58 21.69 3.11
#